data_366b0d140c52c1ad12dd93126ddef3ce
#
_entry.id   366b0d140c52c1ad12dd93126ddef3ce
#
_cell.length_a   1.000
_cell.length_b   1.000
_cell.length_c   1.000
_cell.angle_alpha   90.00
_cell.angle_beta   90.00
_cell.angle_gamma   90.00
#
_symmetry.space_group_name_H-M   'P 1'
#
loop_
_entity.id
_entity.type
_entity.pdbx_description
1 polymer ?
#
loop_
_entity_poly.entity_id
_entity_poly.type
_entity_poly.pdbx_seq_one_letter_code
_entity_poly.pdbx_strand_id
1 'polypeptide(L)'
;MAPVLQLPSERFEEFRVFLAERGFAFEPRAHQVFLARKGKTVVNLYESGKVVFGGSDTKQIEEVAAHATSLGASPIEKKVVDLPPLDVPFPHIGTDEVGKGDYFGPLVTAGVLATAEVARQLEGIGVKDSKLLSDTTVANKASQVRNVCGPKRYRIVIVPPLKYNILIREMKNVNRLLGWAHARAIEDLLANGEGCTTALADQFGDPGYIRDSLMARGRKIDLIQTPKAERDIAVAAASILARDTFLRKREELNKAYGVEFPKGSSNVIEFGKQLVSEHGLEILPNVAKLHFATTVQVTGGPVPAILQEVANQVSAERYLHALCRRLKRRTNGSSVTVS
;
A
#
# COMPACT_ATOMS: atom_id res chain seq x y z
N MET A 1 -20.27 4.27 2.10
CA MET A 1 -19.37 4.19 0.91
C MET A 1 -20.23 4.57 -0.29
N ALA A 2 -19.78 5.52 -1.13
CA ALA A 2 -20.56 5.93 -2.29
C ALA A 2 -20.79 4.71 -3.23
N PRO A 3 -22.00 4.53 -3.77
CA PRO A 3 -22.29 3.41 -4.67
C PRO A 3 -21.51 3.56 -5.98
N VAL A 4 -21.19 2.44 -6.62
CA VAL A 4 -20.74 2.43 -8.02
C VAL A 4 -21.89 1.91 -8.84
N LEU A 5 -22.31 2.69 -9.86
CA LEU A 5 -23.48 2.38 -10.66
C LEU A 5 -23.10 2.07 -12.12
N GLN A 6 -23.91 1.28 -12.81
CA GLN A 6 -23.89 1.05 -14.24
C GLN A 6 -25.07 1.79 -14.86
N LEU A 7 -24.81 2.85 -15.63
CA LEU A 7 -25.80 3.65 -16.35
C LEU A 7 -25.87 3.16 -17.79
N PRO A 8 -27.08 2.95 -18.37
CA PRO A 8 -27.24 2.66 -19.78
C PRO A 8 -26.72 3.79 -20.68
N SER A 9 -26.07 3.44 -21.79
CA SER A 9 -25.42 4.43 -22.66
C SER A 9 -26.38 5.45 -23.28
N GLU A 10 -27.61 5.05 -23.55
CA GLU A 10 -28.69 5.90 -24.05
C GLU A 10 -29.14 6.98 -23.05
N ARG A 11 -28.72 6.87 -21.79
CA ARG A 11 -29.04 7.82 -20.71
C ARG A 11 -27.90 8.78 -20.36
N PHE A 12 -26.77 8.69 -21.05
CA PHE A 12 -25.60 9.51 -20.71
C PHE A 12 -25.86 11.02 -20.84
N GLU A 13 -26.53 11.43 -21.91
CA GLU A 13 -26.81 12.84 -22.17
C GLU A 13 -27.86 13.38 -21.19
N GLU A 14 -28.89 12.61 -20.88
CA GLU A 14 -29.90 12.97 -19.88
C GLU A 14 -29.27 13.17 -18.50
N PHE A 15 -28.36 12.27 -18.11
CA PHE A 15 -27.61 12.40 -16.85
C PHE A 15 -26.68 13.61 -16.85
N ARG A 16 -26.05 13.93 -17.98
CA ARG A 16 -25.20 15.11 -18.15
C ARG A 16 -26.01 16.40 -18.01
N VAL A 17 -27.17 16.49 -18.65
CA VAL A 17 -28.09 17.65 -18.54
C VAL A 17 -28.49 17.87 -17.09
N PHE A 18 -28.90 16.81 -16.39
CA PHE A 18 -29.25 16.86 -14.97
C PHE A 18 -28.12 17.45 -14.10
N LEU A 19 -26.87 17.02 -14.33
CA LEU A 19 -25.71 17.56 -13.61
C LEU A 19 -25.44 19.03 -13.96
N ALA A 20 -25.57 19.40 -15.25
CA ALA A 20 -25.40 20.78 -15.72
C ALA A 20 -26.39 21.73 -15.08
N GLU A 21 -27.68 21.38 -15.05
CA GLU A 21 -28.76 22.15 -14.40
C GLU A 21 -28.52 22.38 -12.90
N ARG A 22 -27.78 21.45 -12.27
CA ARG A 22 -27.37 21.55 -10.86
C ARG A 22 -26.04 22.29 -10.65
N GLY A 23 -25.47 22.83 -11.73
CA GLY A 23 -24.25 23.65 -11.65
C GLY A 23 -22.95 22.84 -11.47
N PHE A 24 -22.91 21.59 -11.96
CA PHE A 24 -21.65 20.86 -12.08
C PHE A 24 -20.84 21.37 -13.25
N ALA A 25 -19.55 21.60 -13.05
CA ALA A 25 -18.58 21.90 -14.10
C ALA A 25 -18.01 20.60 -14.68
N PHE A 26 -17.82 20.54 -16.00
CA PHE A 26 -17.37 19.34 -16.71
C PHE A 26 -15.93 19.48 -17.14
N GLU A 27 -15.15 18.42 -16.95
CA GLU A 27 -13.76 18.29 -17.39
C GLU A 27 -13.64 17.07 -18.31
N PRO A 28 -12.99 17.21 -19.51
CA PRO A 28 -12.67 16.07 -20.35
C PRO A 28 -11.56 15.21 -19.69
N ARG A 29 -11.71 13.89 -19.77
CA ARG A 29 -10.72 12.93 -19.30
C ARG A 29 -10.63 11.76 -20.26
N ALA A 30 -9.44 11.19 -20.42
CA ALA A 30 -9.24 9.99 -21.23
C ALA A 30 -10.08 8.83 -20.67
N HIS A 31 -10.73 8.06 -21.54
CA HIS A 31 -11.60 6.92 -21.22
C HIS A 31 -12.86 7.25 -20.39
N GLN A 32 -13.25 8.52 -20.31
CA GLN A 32 -14.45 8.98 -19.64
C GLN A 32 -15.32 9.77 -20.61
N VAL A 33 -16.65 9.63 -20.47
CA VAL A 33 -17.62 10.50 -21.15
C VAL A 33 -17.49 11.91 -20.59
N PHE A 34 -17.38 12.01 -19.26
CA PHE A 34 -17.04 13.24 -18.53
C PHE A 34 -16.59 12.96 -17.09
N LEU A 35 -15.88 13.93 -16.52
CA LEU A 35 -15.76 14.15 -15.08
C LEU A 35 -16.54 15.42 -14.76
N ALA A 36 -17.45 15.38 -13.80
CA ALA A 36 -18.23 16.54 -13.34
C ALA A 36 -17.92 16.86 -11.88
N ARG A 37 -17.78 18.17 -11.55
CA ARG A 37 -17.45 18.66 -10.21
C ARG A 37 -18.43 19.75 -9.76
N LYS A 38 -18.82 19.66 -8.48
CA LYS A 38 -19.51 20.76 -7.77
C LYS A 38 -19.11 20.73 -6.30
N GLY A 39 -18.48 21.80 -5.82
CA GLY A 39 -18.00 21.87 -4.44
C GLY A 39 -17.10 20.67 -4.08
N LYS A 40 -17.54 19.87 -3.10
CA LYS A 40 -16.83 18.66 -2.64
C LYS A 40 -17.31 17.36 -3.29
N THR A 41 -18.14 17.45 -4.33
CA THR A 41 -18.68 16.28 -5.05
C THR A 41 -18.02 16.13 -6.41
N VAL A 42 -17.65 14.91 -6.75
CA VAL A 42 -17.09 14.52 -8.05
C VAL A 42 -17.90 13.34 -8.60
N VAL A 43 -18.30 13.42 -9.87
CA VAL A 43 -18.99 12.36 -10.59
C VAL A 43 -18.17 12.02 -11.83
N ASN A 44 -17.77 10.75 -11.95
CA ASN A 44 -17.07 10.24 -13.12
C ASN A 44 -18.01 9.33 -13.88
N LEU A 45 -18.29 9.62 -15.13
CA LEU A 45 -18.97 8.71 -16.05
C LEU A 45 -17.95 8.20 -17.08
N TYR A 46 -17.75 6.88 -17.08
CA TYR A 46 -16.85 6.21 -18.03
C TYR A 46 -17.58 5.77 -19.29
N GLU A 47 -16.85 5.63 -20.40
CA GLU A 47 -17.40 5.13 -21.68
C GLU A 47 -18.11 3.77 -21.55
N SER A 48 -17.72 2.95 -20.58
CA SER A 48 -18.36 1.69 -20.24
C SER A 48 -19.73 1.83 -19.54
N GLY A 49 -20.19 3.05 -19.27
CA GLY A 49 -21.41 3.33 -18.48
C GLY A 49 -21.22 3.28 -16.97
N LYS A 50 -20.01 3.01 -16.49
CA LYS A 50 -19.71 3.00 -15.06
C LYS A 50 -19.74 4.41 -14.51
N VAL A 51 -20.56 4.66 -13.46
CA VAL A 51 -20.62 5.91 -12.70
C VAL A 51 -19.95 5.72 -11.36
N VAL A 52 -18.95 6.57 -11.06
CA VAL A 52 -18.21 6.55 -9.80
C VAL A 52 -18.32 7.92 -9.14
N PHE A 53 -18.75 7.92 -7.90
CA PHE A 53 -18.89 9.11 -7.08
C PHE A 53 -17.69 9.27 -6.15
N GLY A 54 -17.22 10.51 -5.98
CA GLY A 54 -16.14 10.88 -5.07
C GLY A 54 -16.45 12.17 -4.34
N GLY A 55 -15.71 12.43 -3.26
CA GLY A 55 -15.88 13.64 -2.46
C GLY A 55 -16.44 13.37 -1.07
N SER A 56 -16.62 14.44 -0.28
CA SER A 56 -17.06 14.37 1.11
C SER A 56 -18.51 14.85 1.35
N ASP A 57 -19.18 15.38 0.33
CA ASP A 57 -20.59 15.76 0.41
C ASP A 57 -21.49 14.55 0.13
N THR A 58 -21.72 13.75 1.17
CA THR A 58 -22.52 12.53 1.09
C THR A 58 -23.96 12.77 0.65
N LYS A 59 -24.56 13.90 1.09
CA LYS A 59 -25.95 14.23 0.75
C LYS A 59 -26.10 14.53 -0.75
N GLN A 60 -25.19 15.30 -1.32
CA GLN A 60 -25.19 15.60 -2.75
C GLN A 60 -24.89 14.34 -3.58
N ILE A 61 -23.98 13.48 -3.09
CA ILE A 61 -23.68 12.18 -3.75
C ILE A 61 -24.91 11.29 -3.76
N GLU A 62 -25.65 11.19 -2.66
CA GLU A 62 -26.88 10.40 -2.56
C GLU A 62 -27.97 10.91 -3.52
N GLU A 63 -28.16 12.24 -3.61
CA GLU A 63 -29.10 12.85 -4.54
C GLU A 63 -28.77 12.51 -6.00
N VAL A 64 -27.51 12.68 -6.39
CA VAL A 64 -27.05 12.38 -7.77
C VAL A 64 -27.13 10.90 -8.08
N ALA A 65 -26.79 10.03 -7.13
CA ALA A 65 -26.89 8.58 -7.29
C ALA A 65 -28.36 8.12 -7.42
N ALA A 66 -29.27 8.70 -6.64
CA ALA A 66 -30.71 8.42 -6.74
C ALA A 66 -31.25 8.82 -8.12
N HIS A 67 -30.83 9.97 -8.66
CA HIS A 67 -31.23 10.35 -10.01
C HIS A 67 -30.64 9.44 -11.08
N ALA A 68 -29.36 9.04 -10.99
CA ALA A 68 -28.80 8.05 -11.90
C ALA A 68 -29.60 6.74 -11.87
N THR A 69 -30.05 6.32 -10.68
CA THR A 69 -30.89 5.12 -10.51
C THR A 69 -32.26 5.30 -11.17
N SER A 70 -32.89 6.49 -11.07
CA SER A 70 -34.17 6.76 -11.77
C SER A 70 -34.03 6.74 -13.29
N LEU A 71 -32.84 6.97 -13.81
CA LEU A 71 -32.50 6.82 -15.23
C LEU A 71 -32.17 5.36 -15.63
N GLY A 72 -32.38 4.40 -14.73
CA GLY A 72 -32.13 2.99 -14.99
C GLY A 72 -30.71 2.52 -14.61
N ALA A 73 -29.92 3.37 -13.92
CA ALA A 73 -28.65 2.89 -13.41
C ALA A 73 -28.86 1.84 -12.32
N SER A 74 -28.12 0.75 -12.42
CA SER A 74 -28.11 -0.33 -11.42
C SER A 74 -26.80 -0.35 -10.64
N PRO A 75 -26.83 -0.72 -9.35
CA PRO A 75 -25.62 -0.95 -8.60
C PRO A 75 -24.72 -1.97 -9.31
N ILE A 76 -23.47 -1.64 -9.53
CA ILE A 76 -22.48 -2.64 -9.90
C ILE A 76 -22.20 -3.45 -8.63
N GLU A 77 -22.89 -4.56 -8.49
CA GLU A 77 -22.46 -5.57 -7.52
C GLU A 77 -21.04 -5.97 -7.90
N LYS A 78 -20.09 -5.70 -7.01
CA LYS A 78 -18.81 -6.40 -7.09
C LYS A 78 -19.16 -7.88 -6.94
N LYS A 79 -19.28 -8.60 -8.05
CA LYS A 79 -19.25 -10.07 -7.99
C LYS A 79 -17.96 -10.39 -7.26
N VAL A 80 -18.08 -10.72 -5.99
CA VAL A 80 -17.03 -11.44 -5.27
C VAL A 80 -16.96 -12.77 -6.01
N VAL A 81 -16.11 -12.84 -7.02
CA VAL A 81 -15.76 -14.12 -7.62
C VAL A 81 -14.96 -14.81 -6.52
N ASP A 82 -15.61 -15.70 -5.84
CA ASP A 82 -15.01 -16.56 -4.83
C ASP A 82 -14.11 -17.53 -5.59
N LEU A 83 -12.87 -17.10 -5.78
CA LEU A 83 -11.87 -17.91 -6.46
C LEU A 83 -11.48 -19.04 -5.49
N PRO A 84 -11.27 -20.26 -5.98
CA PRO A 84 -10.84 -21.35 -5.13
C PRO A 84 -9.47 -21.01 -4.48
N PRO A 85 -9.18 -21.57 -3.29
CA PRO A 85 -7.86 -21.49 -2.69
C PRO A 85 -6.78 -21.86 -3.70
N LEU A 86 -5.59 -21.28 -3.54
CA LEU A 86 -4.44 -21.63 -4.36
C LEU A 86 -3.87 -22.95 -3.82
N ASP A 87 -3.66 -23.89 -4.72
CA ASP A 87 -2.99 -25.16 -4.38
C ASP A 87 -1.47 -24.96 -4.45
N VAL A 88 -0.90 -24.49 -3.36
CA VAL A 88 0.55 -24.27 -3.22
C VAL A 88 1.07 -25.24 -2.16
N PRO A 89 2.07 -26.08 -2.49
CA PRO A 89 2.61 -27.03 -1.53
C PRO A 89 3.23 -26.37 -0.29
N PHE A 90 3.02 -26.97 0.87
CA PHE A 90 3.69 -26.56 2.12
C PHE A 90 5.06 -27.26 2.27
N PRO A 91 6.06 -26.58 2.89
CA PRO A 91 6.01 -25.20 3.37
C PRO A 91 6.19 -24.18 2.22
N HIS A 92 5.47 -23.07 2.30
CA HIS A 92 5.68 -21.96 1.37
C HIS A 92 5.63 -20.58 2.11
N ILE A 93 6.16 -19.56 1.45
CA ILE A 93 6.14 -18.18 1.95
C ILE A 93 5.07 -17.41 1.20
N GLY A 94 4.16 -16.74 1.94
CA GLY A 94 3.26 -15.72 1.40
C GLY A 94 3.73 -14.31 1.74
N THR A 95 3.63 -13.37 0.79
CA THR A 95 4.00 -11.95 1.04
C THR A 95 2.93 -10.99 0.54
N ASP A 96 2.73 -9.89 1.26
CA ASP A 96 1.83 -8.79 0.88
C ASP A 96 2.35 -7.45 1.39
N GLU A 97 1.84 -6.32 0.83
CA GLU A 97 2.24 -4.97 1.19
C GLU A 97 1.06 -4.06 1.51
N VAL A 98 1.33 -3.01 2.31
CA VAL A 98 0.41 -1.90 2.63
C VAL A 98 1.13 -0.56 2.57
N GLY A 99 0.40 0.49 2.19
CA GLY A 99 0.93 1.84 2.13
C GLY A 99 1.42 2.29 0.76
N LYS A 100 1.33 1.45 -0.28
CA LYS A 100 1.69 1.80 -1.66
C LYS A 100 0.87 2.98 -2.19
N GLY A 101 -0.43 3.01 -1.87
CA GLY A 101 -1.37 4.05 -2.31
C GLY A 101 -1.58 5.20 -1.32
N ASP A 102 -0.91 5.19 -0.19
CA ASP A 102 -1.03 6.23 0.84
C ASP A 102 0.05 7.29 0.67
N TYR A 103 -0.36 8.57 0.65
CA TYR A 103 0.57 9.69 0.58
C TYR A 103 1.39 9.81 1.86
N PHE A 104 0.73 9.77 3.02
CA PHE A 104 1.37 9.81 4.34
C PHE A 104 1.69 8.41 4.87
N GLY A 105 2.74 8.33 5.67
CA GLY A 105 3.14 7.11 6.36
C GLY A 105 4.07 6.19 5.55
N PRO A 106 4.43 5.04 6.11
CA PRO A 106 5.43 4.13 5.54
C PRO A 106 4.90 3.31 4.37
N LEU A 107 5.80 2.61 3.70
CA LEU A 107 5.51 1.39 2.97
C LEU A 107 5.87 0.21 3.88
N VAL A 108 4.98 -0.77 4.00
CA VAL A 108 5.20 -1.96 4.81
C VAL A 108 4.95 -3.19 3.96
N THR A 109 5.93 -4.09 3.92
CA THR A 109 5.78 -5.43 3.33
C THR A 109 5.96 -6.46 4.44
N ALA A 110 5.10 -7.46 4.47
CA ALA A 110 5.26 -8.60 5.37
C ALA A 110 5.37 -9.91 4.59
N GLY A 111 6.01 -10.88 5.22
CA GLY A 111 6.06 -12.26 4.75
C GLY A 111 5.74 -13.22 5.88
N VAL A 112 5.05 -14.30 5.56
CA VAL A 112 4.75 -15.42 6.47
C VAL A 112 5.16 -16.72 5.83
N LEU A 113 5.95 -17.53 6.53
CA LEU A 113 6.25 -18.90 6.16
C LEU A 113 5.23 -19.83 6.81
N ALA A 114 4.41 -20.47 6.00
CA ALA A 114 3.40 -21.41 6.45
C ALA A 114 3.85 -22.85 6.19
N THR A 115 3.90 -23.65 7.26
CA THR A 115 3.86 -25.11 7.18
C THR A 115 2.40 -25.55 7.18
N ALA A 116 2.11 -26.81 6.83
CA ALA A 116 0.74 -27.35 6.89
C ALA A 116 0.11 -27.20 8.30
N GLU A 117 0.90 -27.32 9.36
CA GLU A 117 0.44 -27.11 10.73
C GLU A 117 0.10 -25.64 11.01
N VAL A 118 0.99 -24.70 10.62
CA VAL A 118 0.77 -23.27 10.77
C VAL A 118 -0.46 -22.83 9.98
N ALA A 119 -0.63 -23.33 8.76
CA ALA A 119 -1.79 -23.03 7.91
C ALA A 119 -3.11 -23.42 8.59
N ARG A 120 -3.22 -24.62 9.12
CA ARG A 120 -4.41 -25.09 9.87
C ARG A 120 -4.71 -24.21 11.08
N GLN A 121 -3.69 -23.78 11.83
CA GLN A 121 -3.86 -22.91 12.98
C GLN A 121 -4.31 -21.50 12.55
N LEU A 122 -3.78 -20.96 11.46
CA LEU A 122 -4.19 -19.67 10.88
C LEU A 122 -5.65 -19.70 10.40
N GLU A 123 -6.06 -20.79 9.76
CA GLU A 123 -7.46 -21.02 9.39
C GLU A 123 -8.37 -21.08 10.63
N GLY A 124 -7.95 -21.82 11.65
CA GLY A 124 -8.67 -21.96 12.93
C GLY A 124 -8.92 -20.65 13.64
N ILE A 125 -8.02 -19.69 13.53
CA ILE A 125 -8.21 -18.33 14.06
C ILE A 125 -8.95 -17.40 13.08
N GLY A 126 -9.39 -17.89 11.92
CA GLY A 126 -10.17 -17.13 10.93
C GLY A 126 -9.36 -16.06 10.22
N VAL A 127 -8.12 -16.37 9.82
CA VAL A 127 -7.33 -15.51 8.92
C VAL A 127 -7.99 -15.48 7.55
N LYS A 128 -8.19 -14.29 7.01
CA LYS A 128 -8.74 -14.02 5.68
C LYS A 128 -8.32 -12.62 5.23
N ASP A 129 -8.71 -12.22 4.02
CA ASP A 129 -8.37 -10.91 3.45
C ASP A 129 -8.53 -9.76 4.46
N SER A 130 -7.44 -9.08 4.77
CA SER A 130 -7.38 -7.99 5.74
C SER A 130 -8.24 -6.79 5.35
N LYS A 131 -8.55 -6.61 4.04
CA LYS A 131 -9.35 -5.49 3.52
C LYS A 131 -10.80 -5.54 4.02
N LEU A 132 -11.26 -6.73 4.42
CA LEU A 132 -12.61 -6.95 4.97
C LEU A 132 -12.68 -6.72 6.48
N LEU A 133 -11.56 -6.49 7.16
CA LEU A 133 -11.49 -6.36 8.61
C LEU A 133 -11.50 -4.88 9.04
N SER A 134 -12.08 -4.58 10.22
CA SER A 134 -11.89 -3.29 10.86
C SER A 134 -10.47 -3.14 11.40
N ASP A 135 -10.00 -1.91 11.63
CA ASP A 135 -8.65 -1.67 12.16
C ASP A 135 -8.44 -2.35 13.55
N THR A 136 -9.47 -2.33 14.41
CA THR A 136 -9.43 -3.02 15.71
C THR A 136 -9.32 -4.54 15.54
N THR A 137 -10.08 -5.11 14.60
CA THR A 137 -10.04 -6.54 14.30
C THR A 137 -8.66 -6.94 13.76
N VAL A 138 -8.07 -6.10 12.90
CA VAL A 138 -6.71 -6.32 12.35
C VAL A 138 -5.67 -6.40 13.47
N ALA A 139 -5.69 -5.52 14.46
CA ALA A 139 -4.73 -5.52 15.57
C ALA A 139 -4.82 -6.84 16.37
N ASN A 140 -6.04 -7.28 16.70
CA ASN A 140 -6.26 -8.54 17.40
C ASN A 140 -5.79 -9.75 16.59
N LYS A 141 -6.15 -9.79 15.30
CA LYS A 141 -5.73 -10.87 14.39
C LYS A 141 -4.22 -10.91 14.21
N ALA A 142 -3.56 -9.75 14.06
CA ALA A 142 -2.11 -9.68 13.92
C ALA A 142 -1.38 -10.23 15.15
N SER A 143 -1.91 -10.00 16.37
CA SER A 143 -1.38 -10.62 17.59
C SER A 143 -1.50 -12.14 17.55
N GLN A 144 -2.66 -12.66 17.16
CA GLN A 144 -2.89 -14.10 17.01
C GLN A 144 -1.97 -14.72 15.95
N VAL A 145 -1.83 -14.07 14.78
CA VAL A 145 -0.91 -14.51 13.71
C VAL A 145 0.53 -14.57 14.20
N ARG A 146 1.01 -13.55 14.95
CA ARG A 146 2.36 -13.57 15.54
C ARG A 146 2.56 -14.74 16.51
N ASN A 147 1.55 -15.04 17.33
CA ASN A 147 1.61 -16.15 18.27
C ASN A 147 1.66 -17.51 17.54
N VAL A 148 0.83 -17.71 16.52
CA VAL A 148 0.82 -18.94 15.71
C VAL A 148 2.13 -19.14 14.95
N CYS A 149 2.61 -18.10 14.26
CA CYS A 149 3.83 -18.21 13.46
C CYS A 149 5.10 -18.29 14.31
N GLY A 150 5.10 -17.68 15.48
CA GLY A 150 6.33 -17.47 16.26
C GLY A 150 7.34 -16.58 15.53
N PRO A 151 8.41 -16.14 16.19
CA PRO A 151 9.32 -15.09 15.68
C PRO A 151 10.15 -15.52 14.44
N LYS A 152 10.22 -16.81 14.14
CA LYS A 152 10.99 -17.33 13.00
C LYS A 152 10.22 -17.39 11.69
N ARG A 153 8.87 -17.42 11.72
CA ARG A 153 8.04 -17.65 10.55
C ARG A 153 7.33 -16.43 10.02
N TYR A 154 7.65 -15.22 10.49
CA TYR A 154 7.22 -13.99 9.84
C TYR A 154 8.35 -12.97 9.76
N ARG A 155 8.29 -12.10 8.79
CA ARG A 155 9.19 -10.94 8.62
C ARG A 155 8.38 -9.74 8.21
N ILE A 156 8.79 -8.58 8.71
CA ILE A 156 8.18 -7.29 8.36
C ILE A 156 9.28 -6.34 7.94
N VAL A 157 9.15 -5.83 6.73
CA VAL A 157 10.04 -4.82 6.14
C VAL A 157 9.31 -3.49 6.18
N ILE A 158 9.81 -2.56 6.98
CA ILE A 158 9.23 -1.21 7.12
C ILE A 158 10.13 -0.23 6.40
N VAL A 159 9.57 0.52 5.48
CA VAL A 159 10.24 1.62 4.77
C VAL A 159 9.58 2.93 5.20
N PRO A 160 10.11 3.62 6.22
CA PRO A 160 9.59 4.92 6.67
C PRO A 160 9.66 5.96 5.55
N PRO A 161 8.84 7.04 5.59
CA PRO A 161 8.74 8.02 4.51
C PRO A 161 10.09 8.57 4.05
N LEU A 162 10.96 8.99 4.96
CA LEU A 162 12.28 9.50 4.60
C LEU A 162 13.12 8.48 3.83
N LYS A 163 13.18 7.23 4.31
CA LYS A 163 13.90 6.16 3.62
C LYS A 163 13.23 5.81 2.28
N TYR A 164 11.90 5.85 2.22
CA TYR A 164 11.14 5.67 1.01
C TYR A 164 11.54 6.70 -0.06
N ASN A 165 11.60 7.98 0.29
CA ASN A 165 11.96 9.05 -0.62
C ASN A 165 13.39 8.91 -1.16
N ILE A 166 14.33 8.46 -0.33
CA ILE A 166 15.71 8.16 -0.75
C ILE A 166 15.72 7.00 -1.75
N LEU A 167 15.06 5.88 -1.42
CA LEU A 167 15.07 4.68 -2.26
C LEU A 167 14.34 4.91 -3.59
N ILE A 168 13.21 5.63 -3.60
CA ILE A 168 12.51 5.97 -4.84
C ILE A 168 13.37 6.81 -5.77
N ARG A 169 14.15 7.74 -5.24
CA ARG A 169 15.06 8.55 -6.06
C ARG A 169 16.15 7.69 -6.72
N GLU A 170 16.68 6.71 -6.00
CA GLU A 170 17.70 5.79 -6.52
C GLU A 170 17.09 4.79 -7.53
N MET A 171 15.98 4.18 -7.17
CA MET A 171 15.34 3.12 -7.97
C MET A 171 14.48 3.67 -9.10
N LYS A 172 14.02 4.93 -9.02
CA LYS A 172 13.16 5.64 -10.00
C LYS A 172 11.84 4.93 -10.32
N ASN A 173 11.46 3.92 -9.54
CA ASN A 173 10.28 3.11 -9.79
C ASN A 173 9.76 2.46 -8.50
N VAL A 174 8.49 2.71 -8.15
CA VAL A 174 7.86 2.16 -6.96
C VAL A 174 7.77 0.63 -6.98
N ASN A 175 7.58 0.04 -8.16
CA ASN A 175 7.49 -1.42 -8.28
C ASN A 175 8.87 -2.09 -8.04
N ARG A 176 9.98 -1.43 -8.37
CA ARG A 176 11.33 -1.90 -7.98
C ARG A 176 11.53 -1.87 -6.46
N LEU A 177 11.04 -0.82 -5.81
CA LEU A 177 11.10 -0.73 -4.34
C LEU A 177 10.25 -1.82 -3.69
N LEU A 178 9.04 -2.07 -4.21
CA LEU A 178 8.18 -3.17 -3.76
C LEU A 178 8.87 -4.51 -3.98
N GLY A 179 9.36 -4.78 -5.18
CA GLY A 179 10.08 -6.01 -5.50
C GLY A 179 11.24 -6.28 -4.54
N TRP A 180 12.03 -5.25 -4.22
CA TRP A 180 13.09 -5.33 -3.22
C TRP A 180 12.55 -5.65 -1.81
N ALA A 181 11.44 -5.04 -1.39
CA ALA A 181 10.89 -5.26 -0.07
C ALA A 181 10.32 -6.69 0.09
N HIS A 182 9.62 -7.20 -0.93
CA HIS A 182 9.16 -8.59 -0.98
C HIS A 182 10.33 -9.57 -0.98
N ALA A 183 11.32 -9.38 -1.87
CA ALA A 183 12.51 -10.20 -1.93
C ALA A 183 13.26 -10.23 -0.58
N ARG A 184 13.34 -9.08 0.12
CA ARG A 184 13.96 -9.01 1.43
C ARG A 184 13.23 -9.84 2.48
N ALA A 185 11.89 -9.79 2.51
CA ALA A 185 11.09 -10.60 3.43
C ALA A 185 11.26 -12.10 3.13
N ILE A 186 11.25 -12.48 1.85
CA ILE A 186 11.46 -13.88 1.41
C ILE A 186 12.86 -14.38 1.84
N GLU A 187 13.91 -13.63 1.53
CA GLU A 187 15.29 -14.02 1.87
C GLU A 187 15.52 -14.19 3.37
N ASP A 188 14.94 -13.28 4.17
CA ASP A 188 15.06 -13.35 5.63
C ASP A 188 14.29 -14.56 6.21
N LEU A 189 13.18 -14.99 5.59
CA LEU A 189 12.44 -16.19 5.98
C LEU A 189 13.16 -17.46 5.56
N LEU A 190 13.68 -17.52 4.34
CA LEU A 190 14.47 -18.65 3.85
C LEU A 190 15.75 -18.89 4.66
N ALA A 191 16.28 -17.86 5.33
CA ALA A 191 17.42 -18.00 6.22
C ALA A 191 17.15 -18.88 7.45
N ASN A 192 15.87 -19.15 7.79
CA ASN A 192 15.48 -19.97 8.94
C ASN A 192 15.51 -21.49 8.67
N GLY A 193 15.71 -21.93 7.40
CA GLY A 193 16.03 -23.31 7.06
C GLY A 193 14.89 -24.33 7.16
N GLU A 194 13.61 -23.91 7.00
CA GLU A 194 12.45 -24.82 7.11
C GLU A 194 12.13 -25.60 5.81
N GLY A 195 13.09 -25.74 4.90
CA GLY A 195 12.90 -26.52 3.67
C GLY A 195 11.94 -25.90 2.65
N CYS A 196 11.65 -24.63 2.77
CA CYS A 196 10.74 -23.91 1.88
C CYS A 196 11.35 -23.75 0.48
N THR A 197 10.61 -24.17 -0.54
CA THR A 197 11.00 -24.10 -1.96
C THR A 197 10.10 -23.19 -2.79
N THR A 198 9.08 -22.61 -2.22
CA THR A 198 8.09 -21.82 -2.95
C THR A 198 7.74 -20.52 -2.20
N ALA A 199 7.64 -19.43 -2.93
CA ALA A 199 7.08 -18.17 -2.41
C ALA A 199 5.93 -17.69 -3.31
N LEU A 200 4.90 -17.09 -2.66
CA LEU A 200 3.72 -16.55 -3.30
C LEU A 200 3.58 -15.06 -2.94
N ALA A 201 3.30 -14.23 -3.95
CA ALA A 201 3.02 -12.81 -3.77
C ALA A 201 1.82 -12.36 -4.60
N ASP A 202 1.10 -11.33 -4.13
CA ASP A 202 0.12 -10.66 -4.98
C ASP A 202 0.83 -9.97 -6.14
N GLN A 203 0.22 -10.03 -7.32
CA GLN A 203 0.81 -9.44 -8.52
C GLN A 203 0.53 -7.94 -8.57
N PHE A 204 1.56 -7.13 -8.36
CA PHE A 204 1.47 -5.66 -8.37
C PHE A 204 2.09 -4.99 -9.61
N GLY A 205 2.61 -5.78 -10.56
CA GLY A 205 3.24 -5.27 -11.76
C GLY A 205 3.91 -6.40 -12.56
N ASP A 206 5.01 -6.06 -13.26
CA ASP A 206 5.82 -7.05 -13.96
C ASP A 206 6.41 -8.06 -12.96
N PRO A 207 6.25 -9.37 -13.19
CA PRO A 207 6.81 -10.41 -12.33
C PRO A 207 8.35 -10.33 -12.13
N GLY A 208 9.05 -9.67 -13.03
CA GLY A 208 10.50 -9.43 -12.93
C GLY A 208 10.89 -8.65 -11.68
N TYR A 209 10.07 -7.71 -11.20
CA TYR A 209 10.46 -6.85 -10.07
C TYR A 209 10.85 -7.61 -8.81
N ILE A 210 10.12 -8.63 -8.40
CA ILE A 210 10.50 -9.46 -7.25
C ILE A 210 11.65 -10.39 -7.63
N ARG A 211 11.55 -11.09 -8.77
CA ARG A 211 12.54 -12.07 -9.24
C ARG A 211 13.94 -11.46 -9.33
N ASP A 212 14.07 -10.29 -9.94
CA ASP A 212 15.35 -9.59 -10.12
C ASP A 212 15.94 -9.11 -8.80
N SER A 213 15.10 -8.91 -7.79
CA SER A 213 15.51 -8.48 -6.45
C SER A 213 15.88 -9.63 -5.51
N LEU A 214 15.58 -10.90 -5.89
CA LEU A 214 15.94 -12.08 -5.11
C LEU A 214 17.46 -12.29 -5.08
N MET A 215 17.95 -12.67 -3.91
CA MET A 215 19.35 -12.95 -3.65
C MET A 215 19.65 -14.46 -3.68
N ALA A 216 20.69 -14.88 -2.98
CA ALA A 216 21.24 -16.24 -3.11
C ALA A 216 20.27 -17.38 -2.72
N ARG A 217 19.37 -17.15 -1.77
CA ARG A 217 18.39 -18.17 -1.36
C ARG A 217 17.13 -18.10 -2.23
N GLY A 218 16.58 -16.91 -2.42
CA GLY A 218 15.36 -16.70 -3.18
C GLY A 218 15.48 -17.07 -4.66
N ARG A 219 16.69 -17.03 -5.24
CA ARG A 219 16.91 -17.49 -6.62
C ARG A 219 16.81 -19.01 -6.81
N LYS A 220 16.73 -19.75 -5.72
CA LYS A 220 16.66 -21.22 -5.73
C LYS A 220 15.25 -21.76 -5.50
N ILE A 221 14.27 -20.88 -5.31
CA ILE A 221 12.89 -21.27 -5.08
C ILE A 221 11.99 -20.86 -6.24
N ASP A 222 10.83 -21.49 -6.33
CA ASP A 222 9.78 -21.10 -7.25
C ASP A 222 9.04 -19.87 -6.71
N LEU A 223 8.98 -18.81 -7.52
CA LEU A 223 8.24 -17.60 -7.20
C LEU A 223 6.95 -17.56 -8.03
N ILE A 224 5.81 -17.67 -7.34
CA ILE A 224 4.46 -17.56 -7.92
C ILE A 224 3.95 -16.15 -7.67
N GLN A 225 3.50 -15.48 -8.72
CA GLN A 225 2.85 -14.19 -8.62
C GLN A 225 1.50 -14.26 -9.32
N THR A 226 0.43 -13.98 -8.59
CA THR A 226 -0.94 -14.10 -9.11
C THR A 226 -1.83 -13.00 -8.54
N PRO A 227 -2.79 -12.46 -9.32
CA PRO A 227 -3.78 -11.54 -8.79
C PRO A 227 -4.62 -12.21 -7.69
N LYS A 228 -4.99 -11.43 -6.69
CA LYS A 228 -5.77 -11.89 -5.53
C LYS A 228 -5.09 -13.07 -4.79
N ALA A 229 -3.79 -12.95 -4.59
CA ALA A 229 -3.03 -13.95 -3.85
C ALA A 229 -3.43 -14.04 -2.37
N GLU A 230 -4.16 -13.05 -1.82
CA GLU A 230 -4.73 -13.05 -0.46
C GLU A 230 -5.73 -14.18 -0.19
N ARG A 231 -6.12 -14.96 -1.20
CA ARG A 231 -6.86 -16.22 -1.02
C ARG A 231 -5.98 -17.37 -0.51
N ASP A 232 -4.67 -17.22 -0.57
CA ASP A 232 -3.71 -18.10 0.12
C ASP A 232 -3.55 -17.67 1.58
N ILE A 233 -3.48 -18.65 2.48
CA ILE A 233 -3.48 -18.41 3.93
C ILE A 233 -2.21 -17.70 4.41
N ALA A 234 -1.05 -17.94 3.81
CA ALA A 234 0.20 -17.29 4.16
C ALA A 234 0.21 -15.83 3.69
N VAL A 235 -0.31 -15.56 2.49
CA VAL A 235 -0.46 -14.20 1.95
C VAL A 235 -1.49 -13.41 2.77
N ALA A 236 -2.64 -14.02 3.12
CA ALA A 236 -3.64 -13.38 3.97
C ALA A 236 -3.08 -13.02 5.37
N ALA A 237 -2.29 -13.92 5.96
CA ALA A 237 -1.62 -13.65 7.23
C ALA A 237 -0.58 -12.52 7.09
N ALA A 238 0.19 -12.49 6.00
CA ALA A 238 1.14 -11.42 5.69
C ALA A 238 0.41 -10.07 5.54
N SER A 239 -0.72 -10.05 4.82
CA SER A 239 -1.58 -8.86 4.66
C SER A 239 -2.02 -8.27 6.01
N ILE A 240 -2.48 -9.12 6.94
CA ILE A 240 -2.87 -8.71 8.29
C ILE A 240 -1.67 -8.09 9.05
N LEU A 241 -0.49 -8.72 8.99
CA LEU A 241 0.71 -8.23 9.65
C LEU A 241 1.20 -6.91 9.07
N ALA A 242 1.18 -6.77 7.75
CA ALA A 242 1.55 -5.53 7.06
C ALA A 242 0.62 -4.39 7.45
N ARG A 243 -0.70 -4.62 7.41
CA ARG A 243 -1.70 -3.60 7.75
C ARG A 243 -1.64 -3.19 9.22
N ASP A 244 -1.54 -4.11 10.15
CA ASP A 244 -1.37 -3.79 11.58
C ASP A 244 -0.12 -2.93 11.79
N THR A 245 0.98 -3.31 11.17
CA THR A 245 2.23 -2.56 11.29
C THR A 245 2.12 -1.16 10.69
N PHE A 246 1.47 -1.02 9.54
CA PHE A 246 1.19 0.28 8.92
C PHE A 246 0.37 1.18 9.85
N LEU A 247 -0.71 0.65 10.42
CA LEU A 247 -1.59 1.39 11.33
C LEU A 247 -0.84 1.86 12.59
N ARG A 248 -0.04 0.99 13.20
CA ARG A 248 0.80 1.35 14.36
C ARG A 248 1.83 2.42 14.01
N LYS A 249 2.49 2.30 12.87
CA LYS A 249 3.48 3.29 12.43
C LYS A 249 2.84 4.64 12.08
N ARG A 250 1.62 4.65 11.55
CA ARG A 250 0.86 5.89 11.37
C ARG A 250 0.46 6.51 12.70
N GLU A 251 0.05 5.70 13.67
CA GLU A 251 -0.27 6.19 15.02
C GLU A 251 0.96 6.77 15.73
N GLU A 252 2.15 6.18 15.53
CA GLU A 252 3.42 6.76 16.01
C GLU A 252 3.68 8.14 15.38
N LEU A 253 3.39 8.31 14.08
CA LEU A 253 3.48 9.62 13.41
C LEU A 253 2.43 10.60 13.95
N ASN A 254 1.17 10.17 14.13
CA ASN A 254 0.12 11.00 14.72
C ASN A 254 0.56 11.59 16.07
N LYS A 255 1.10 10.74 16.94
CA LYS A 255 1.60 11.15 18.27
C LYS A 255 2.81 12.08 18.18
N ALA A 256 3.74 11.79 17.27
CA ALA A 256 4.98 12.56 17.11
C ALA A 256 4.72 14.00 16.66
N TYR A 257 3.69 14.22 15.87
CA TYR A 257 3.35 15.53 15.29
C TYR A 257 2.06 16.15 15.86
N GLY A 258 1.35 15.47 16.75
CA GLY A 258 0.13 15.98 17.39
C GLY A 258 -1.06 16.13 16.43
N VAL A 259 -1.07 15.39 15.31
CA VAL A 259 -2.09 15.46 14.26
C VAL A 259 -2.57 14.08 13.85
N GLU A 260 -3.73 13.98 13.22
CA GLU A 260 -4.22 12.72 12.66
C GLU A 260 -3.99 12.68 11.15
N PHE A 261 -2.96 11.94 10.70
CA PHE A 261 -2.65 11.78 9.29
C PHE A 261 -3.75 11.02 8.54
N PRO A 262 -4.32 11.58 7.45
CA PRO A 262 -5.35 10.92 6.65
C PRO A 262 -4.77 9.73 5.87
N LYS A 263 -5.65 8.77 5.53
CA LYS A 263 -5.34 7.62 4.65
C LYS A 263 -5.52 8.00 3.18
N GLY A 264 -4.86 7.24 2.31
CA GLY A 264 -4.98 7.40 0.85
C GLY A 264 -4.14 8.55 0.29
N SER A 265 -4.51 9.01 -0.90
CA SER A 265 -3.77 10.06 -1.63
C SER A 265 -4.66 11.14 -2.25
N SER A 266 -6.00 10.98 -2.23
CA SER A 266 -6.93 11.87 -2.93
C SER A 266 -7.44 13.03 -2.07
N ASN A 267 -7.72 12.80 -0.79
CA ASN A 267 -8.34 13.77 0.12
C ASN A 267 -7.34 14.28 1.17
N VAL A 268 -6.07 14.40 0.79
CA VAL A 268 -4.96 14.70 1.70
C VAL A 268 -4.34 16.08 1.42
N ILE A 269 -4.79 16.78 0.36
CA ILE A 269 -4.14 18.00 -0.13
C ILE A 269 -4.30 19.14 0.87
N GLU A 270 -5.51 19.41 1.33
CA GLU A 270 -5.77 20.51 2.27
C GLU A 270 -5.10 20.25 3.62
N PHE A 271 -5.14 19.01 4.10
CA PHE A 271 -4.37 18.60 5.28
C PHE A 271 -2.86 18.82 5.08
N GLY A 272 -2.34 18.44 3.91
CA GLY A 272 -0.92 18.63 3.58
C GLY A 272 -0.52 20.11 3.53
N LYS A 273 -1.36 20.98 2.97
CA LYS A 273 -1.14 22.44 2.96
C LYS A 273 -1.13 23.01 4.37
N GLN A 274 -2.11 22.62 5.20
CA GLN A 274 -2.16 23.04 6.60
C GLN A 274 -0.90 22.58 7.35
N LEU A 275 -0.51 21.32 7.21
CA LEU A 275 0.68 20.76 7.83
C LEU A 275 1.96 21.54 7.45
N VAL A 276 2.09 21.90 6.17
CA VAL A 276 3.22 22.71 5.69
C VAL A 276 3.16 24.15 6.24
N SER A 277 1.96 24.73 6.36
CA SER A 277 1.79 26.07 6.95
C SER A 277 2.20 26.11 8.44
N GLU A 278 1.94 25.03 9.18
CA GLU A 278 2.22 24.95 10.62
C GLU A 278 3.67 24.52 10.93
N HIS A 279 4.25 23.64 10.11
CA HIS A 279 5.52 22.99 10.42
C HIS A 279 6.64 23.24 9.39
N GLY A 280 6.37 24.00 8.31
CA GLY A 280 7.31 24.20 7.22
C GLY A 280 7.37 23.03 6.22
N LEU A 281 8.04 23.26 5.08
CA LEU A 281 8.18 22.24 4.02
C LEU A 281 9.06 21.05 4.43
N GLU A 282 9.97 21.25 5.34
CA GLU A 282 10.96 20.27 5.84
C GLU A 282 10.32 19.11 6.61
N ILE A 283 9.05 19.21 6.98
CA ILE A 283 8.30 18.08 7.56
C ILE A 283 8.01 16.98 6.53
N LEU A 284 7.73 17.36 5.28
CA LEU A 284 7.20 16.46 4.25
C LEU A 284 8.08 15.22 4.01
N PRO A 285 9.41 15.30 3.90
CA PRO A 285 10.25 14.11 3.71
C PRO A 285 10.09 13.05 4.80
N ASN A 286 9.73 13.46 6.02
CA ASN A 286 9.62 12.59 7.19
C ASN A 286 8.24 11.93 7.33
N VAL A 287 7.21 12.49 6.67
CA VAL A 287 5.82 12.03 6.85
C VAL A 287 5.16 11.60 5.54
N ALA A 288 5.63 12.07 4.38
CA ALA A 288 4.98 11.88 3.07
C ALA A 288 5.89 11.22 2.03
N LYS A 289 5.28 10.58 1.03
CA LYS A 289 5.94 10.00 -0.14
C LYS A 289 5.98 11.02 -1.28
N LEU A 290 7.10 11.71 -1.44
CA LEU A 290 7.25 12.91 -2.27
C LEU A 290 7.09 12.69 -3.78
N HIS A 291 7.15 11.45 -4.27
CA HIS A 291 6.97 11.13 -5.69
C HIS A 291 5.50 11.21 -6.14
N PHE A 292 4.54 11.29 -5.20
CA PHE A 292 3.13 11.46 -5.54
C PHE A 292 2.87 12.84 -6.16
N ALA A 293 2.00 12.88 -7.17
CA ALA A 293 1.53 14.15 -7.76
C ALA A 293 0.90 15.08 -6.72
N THR A 294 0.35 14.52 -5.64
CA THR A 294 -0.16 15.23 -4.47
C THR A 294 0.87 16.21 -3.88
N THR A 295 2.17 15.87 -3.92
CA THR A 295 3.23 16.75 -3.39
C THR A 295 3.22 18.11 -4.10
N VAL A 296 3.10 18.13 -5.43
CA VAL A 296 3.03 19.38 -6.21
C VAL A 296 1.82 20.22 -5.80
N GLN A 297 0.69 19.58 -5.52
CA GLN A 297 -0.54 20.26 -5.08
C GLN A 297 -0.43 20.81 -3.65
N VAL A 298 0.28 20.11 -2.78
CA VAL A 298 0.53 20.53 -1.38
C VAL A 298 1.53 21.67 -1.32
N THR A 299 2.60 21.63 -2.13
CA THR A 299 3.68 22.64 -2.12
C THR A 299 3.39 23.85 -3.01
N GLY A 300 2.35 23.78 -3.85
CA GLY A 300 2.02 24.83 -4.83
C GLY A 300 2.96 24.89 -6.04
N GLY A 301 3.85 23.90 -6.21
CA GLY A 301 4.82 23.87 -7.31
C GLY A 301 5.73 22.64 -7.26
N PRO A 302 6.75 22.58 -8.13
CA PRO A 302 7.73 21.49 -8.11
C PRO A 302 8.35 21.32 -6.72
N VAL A 303 8.65 20.08 -6.35
CA VAL A 303 9.26 19.80 -5.03
C VAL A 303 10.53 20.65 -4.87
N PRO A 304 10.59 21.55 -3.89
CA PRO A 304 11.73 22.44 -3.71
C PRO A 304 13.04 21.66 -3.56
N ALA A 305 14.13 22.19 -4.11
CA ALA A 305 15.46 21.58 -4.03
C ALA A 305 15.88 21.27 -2.58
N ILE A 306 15.46 22.09 -1.62
CA ILE A 306 15.71 21.90 -0.18
C ILE A 306 15.17 20.57 0.34
N LEU A 307 14.03 20.08 -0.17
CA LEU A 307 13.49 18.76 0.20
C LEU A 307 14.39 17.62 -0.33
N GLN A 308 15.08 17.86 -1.42
CA GLN A 308 16.04 16.91 -1.96
C GLN A 308 17.37 16.95 -1.18
N GLU A 309 17.79 18.12 -0.70
CA GLU A 309 19.00 18.27 0.12
C GLU A 309 18.86 17.61 1.50
N VAL A 310 17.74 17.80 2.19
CA VAL A 310 17.46 17.12 3.48
C VAL A 310 17.53 15.60 3.31
N ALA A 311 16.94 15.06 2.24
CA ALA A 311 17.05 13.64 1.92
C ALA A 311 18.50 13.21 1.60
N ASN A 312 19.32 14.09 1.01
CA ASN A 312 20.75 13.83 0.73
C ASN A 312 21.59 13.79 2.00
N GLN A 313 21.45 14.79 2.89
CA GLN A 313 22.21 14.91 4.13
C GLN A 313 21.96 13.71 5.06
N VAL A 314 20.69 13.34 5.29
CA VAL A 314 20.35 12.18 6.13
C VAL A 314 20.83 10.86 5.52
N SER A 315 20.89 10.76 4.19
CA SER A 315 21.44 9.59 3.49
C SER A 315 22.93 9.45 3.73
N ALA A 316 23.68 10.54 3.62
CA ALA A 316 25.13 10.54 3.84
C ALA A 316 25.50 10.19 5.29
N GLU A 317 24.85 10.80 6.27
CA GLU A 317 25.09 10.51 7.69
C GLU A 317 24.78 9.05 8.06
N ARG A 318 23.66 8.50 7.60
CA ARG A 318 23.28 7.10 7.85
C ARG A 318 24.18 6.11 7.12
N TYR A 319 24.64 6.43 5.91
CA TYR A 319 25.59 5.62 5.17
C TYR A 319 26.94 5.56 5.91
N LEU A 320 27.45 6.70 6.41
CA LEU A 320 28.64 6.78 7.24
C LEU A 320 28.48 5.99 8.55
N HIS A 321 27.35 6.10 9.23
CA HIS A 321 27.05 5.31 10.43
C HIS A 321 26.93 3.79 10.16
N ALA A 322 26.41 3.39 9.01
CA ALA A 322 26.34 1.98 8.62
C ALA A 322 27.73 1.45 8.23
N LEU A 323 28.55 2.26 7.55
CA LEU A 323 29.91 1.95 7.19
C LEU A 323 30.79 1.81 8.45
N CYS A 324 30.69 2.75 9.39
CA CYS A 324 31.40 2.69 10.68
C CYS A 324 31.02 1.46 11.51
N ARG A 325 29.73 1.04 11.51
CA ARG A 325 29.31 -0.21 12.17
C ARG A 325 29.85 -1.46 11.47
N ARG A 326 29.95 -1.47 10.13
CA ARG A 326 30.56 -2.58 9.36
C ARG A 326 32.08 -2.66 9.61
N LEU A 327 32.76 -1.54 9.65
CA LEU A 327 34.20 -1.46 9.95
C LEU A 327 34.50 -1.93 11.39
N LYS A 328 33.73 -1.47 12.38
CA LYS A 328 33.88 -1.93 13.77
C LYS A 328 33.62 -3.44 13.94
N ARG A 329 32.73 -4.05 13.16
CA ARG A 329 32.52 -5.51 13.18
C ARG A 329 33.65 -6.29 12.52
N ARG A 330 34.38 -5.70 11.57
CA ARG A 330 35.56 -6.31 10.94
C ARG A 330 36.81 -6.25 11.83
N THR A 331 36.94 -5.19 12.63
CA THR A 331 38.08 -5.04 13.56
C THR A 331 37.94 -5.85 14.84
N ASN A 332 36.71 -6.16 15.30
CA ASN A 332 36.47 -7.01 16.47
C ASN A 332 36.44 -8.51 16.17
N GLY A 333 36.58 -8.91 14.90
CA GLY A 333 36.61 -10.33 14.46
C GLY A 333 38.03 -10.89 14.21
N SER A 334 39.08 -10.09 14.42
CA SER A 334 40.47 -10.51 14.20
C SER A 334 41.24 -10.53 15.52
N SER A 335 40.84 -11.41 16.45
CA SER A 335 41.75 -11.89 17.47
C SER A 335 42.53 -13.06 16.84
N VAL A 336 43.66 -12.76 16.21
CA VAL A 336 44.65 -13.76 15.86
C VAL A 336 45.36 -14.14 17.16
N THR A 337 45.10 -15.33 17.66
CA THR A 337 45.91 -16.03 18.64
C THR A 337 47.19 -16.43 17.93
N VAL A 338 48.31 -15.75 18.24
CA VAL A 338 49.65 -16.22 17.92
C VAL A 338 50.07 -17.08 19.12
N SER A 339 50.21 -18.35 18.88
CA SER A 339 50.97 -19.30 19.71
C SER A 339 52.40 -19.43 19.15
#